data_ef70c72e3e81d2a2b4d595b8fb264006
#
_entry.id   ef70c72e3e81d2a2b4d595b8fb264006
#
_cell.length_a   1.000
_cell.length_b   1.000
_cell.length_c   1.000
_cell.angle_alpha   90.00
_cell.angle_beta   90.00
_cell.angle_gamma   90.00
#
_symmetry.space_group_name_H-M   'P 1'
#
loop_
_entity.id
_entity.type
_entity.pdbx_description
1 polymer ?
#
loop_
_entity_poly.entity_id
_entity_poly.type
_entity_poly.pdbx_seq_one_letter_code
_entity_poly.pdbx_strand_id
1 'polypeptide(L)'
;RLGFESTNYFYGDFSYTVPVSQQVKMRFGLKGGFTSYNLENPDPNDQFFNANFNSINPNFGAGFYIGSNRWYAGISSPRILNTDLNEGEFEAIERNSYYAIGGLVFDLSETTIFKPTVITKFTNGAPATYDFTINFLFNEKFWVGTSYRVNDASNFGAMMDYQVSRDFRIGYAYDLPTSSVRPYTGGTHEIILIFELAKKVLGPVKSPRYF
;
A
#
# COMPACT_ATOMS: atom_id res chain seq x y z
N ARG A 1 -16.92 7.50 -4.61
CA ARG A 1 -18.35 7.44 -4.31
C ARG A 1 -18.85 6.07 -4.68
N LEU A 2 -19.48 5.38 -3.75
CA LEU A 2 -20.11 4.09 -3.96
C LEU A 2 -21.62 4.25 -3.66
N GLY A 3 -22.46 4.31 -4.71
CA GLY A 3 -23.87 4.59 -4.53
C GLY A 3 -24.11 5.94 -3.83
N PHE A 4 -24.78 5.92 -2.68
CA PHE A 4 -25.12 7.08 -1.86
C PHE A 4 -24.04 7.46 -0.84
N GLU A 5 -22.95 6.67 -0.76
CA GLU A 5 -21.84 6.94 0.14
C GLU A 5 -20.72 7.72 -0.56
N SER A 6 -20.17 8.71 0.15
CA SER A 6 -19.03 9.49 -0.29
C SER A 6 -18.02 9.57 0.85
N THR A 7 -16.81 9.11 0.59
CA THR A 7 -15.71 9.19 1.56
C THR A 7 -14.56 10.00 0.96
N ASN A 8 -14.08 11.00 1.69
CA ASN A 8 -12.95 11.82 1.31
C ASN A 8 -11.86 11.74 2.39
N TYR A 9 -10.61 11.61 1.97
CA TYR A 9 -9.46 11.46 2.85
C TYR A 9 -8.53 12.67 2.69
N PHE A 10 -8.21 13.34 3.81
CA PHE A 10 -7.30 14.48 3.86
C PHE A 10 -6.20 14.18 4.88
N TYR A 11 -5.00 13.86 4.39
CA TYR A 11 -3.87 13.51 5.25
C TYR A 11 -2.60 14.23 4.81
N GLY A 12 -1.80 14.63 5.79
CA GLY A 12 -0.43 15.09 5.63
C GLY A 12 0.53 14.07 6.21
N ASP A 13 1.62 13.81 5.51
CA ASP A 13 2.67 12.87 5.93
C ASP A 13 3.99 13.63 6.12
N PHE A 14 4.68 13.35 7.22
CA PHE A 14 6.01 13.85 7.53
C PHE A 14 6.97 12.69 7.80
N SER A 15 8.18 12.77 7.29
CA SER A 15 9.21 11.78 7.59
C SER A 15 10.55 12.42 7.92
N TYR A 16 11.25 11.84 8.89
CA TYR A 16 12.60 12.23 9.28
C TYR A 16 13.56 11.06 9.15
N THR A 17 14.71 11.30 8.50
CA THR A 17 15.72 10.28 8.24
C THR A 17 16.95 10.53 9.11
N VAL A 18 17.37 9.51 9.85
CA VAL A 18 18.57 9.51 10.68
C VAL A 18 19.59 8.52 10.09
N PRO A 19 20.79 8.97 9.69
CA PRO A 19 21.87 8.05 9.32
C PRO A 19 22.40 7.36 10.58
N VAL A 20 22.35 6.02 10.62
CA VAL A 20 22.90 5.21 11.72
C VAL A 20 24.34 4.84 11.42
N SER A 21 24.64 4.59 10.15
CA SER A 21 25.98 4.33 9.64
C SER A 21 26.10 4.83 8.19
N GLN A 22 27.26 4.64 7.57
CA GLN A 22 27.44 5.00 6.16
C GLN A 22 26.46 4.28 5.21
N GLN A 23 25.97 3.10 5.58
CA GLN A 23 25.10 2.28 4.74
C GLN A 23 23.69 2.13 5.29
N VAL A 24 23.48 2.33 6.59
CA VAL A 24 22.18 2.09 7.27
C VAL A 24 21.54 3.40 7.65
N LYS A 25 20.27 3.55 7.28
CA LYS A 25 19.43 4.70 7.62
C LYS A 25 18.17 4.24 8.34
N MET A 26 17.79 4.97 9.38
CA MET A 26 16.49 4.88 10.03
C MET A 26 15.59 6.02 9.55
N ARG A 27 14.28 5.72 9.42
CA ARG A 27 13.27 6.72 9.06
C ARG A 27 12.10 6.61 10.02
N PHE A 28 11.67 7.75 10.51
CA PHE A 28 10.48 7.88 11.34
C PHE A 28 9.43 8.61 10.53
N GLY A 29 8.24 8.05 10.43
CA GLY A 29 7.11 8.64 9.72
C GLY A 29 5.99 8.98 10.69
N LEU A 30 5.36 10.12 10.47
CA LEU A 30 4.14 10.56 11.13
C LEU A 30 3.13 10.94 10.06
N LYS A 31 1.89 10.56 10.29
CA LYS A 31 0.74 10.90 9.45
C LYS A 31 -0.33 11.54 10.32
N GLY A 32 -1.00 12.55 9.81
CA GLY A 32 -2.11 13.20 10.51
C GLY A 32 -3.14 13.74 9.54
N GLY A 33 -4.42 13.64 9.89
CA GLY A 33 -5.48 14.13 9.05
C GLY A 33 -6.86 13.68 9.51
N PHE A 34 -7.80 13.71 8.59
CA PHE A 34 -9.19 13.31 8.86
C PHE A 34 -9.82 12.66 7.63
N THR A 35 -10.82 11.83 7.90
CA THR A 35 -11.72 11.26 6.91
C THR A 35 -13.08 11.92 7.05
N SER A 36 -13.61 12.46 5.95
CA SER A 36 -14.99 12.95 5.87
C SER A 36 -15.85 11.88 5.23
N TYR A 37 -16.82 11.39 5.97
CA TYR A 37 -17.80 10.41 5.51
C TYR A 37 -19.15 11.07 5.36
N ASN A 38 -19.84 10.83 4.24
CA ASN A 38 -21.17 11.34 3.97
C ASN A 38 -22.03 10.23 3.37
N LEU A 39 -23.15 9.95 4.02
CA LEU A 39 -24.21 9.05 3.55
C LEU A 39 -25.45 9.91 3.24
N GLU A 40 -25.85 9.96 1.96
CA GLU A 40 -27.09 10.61 1.52
C GLU A 40 -28.23 9.60 1.55
N ASN A 41 -29.36 9.95 2.15
CA ASN A 41 -30.55 9.12 2.13
C ASN A 41 -31.13 9.05 0.68
N PRO A 42 -31.23 7.84 0.08
CA PRO A 42 -31.73 7.69 -1.29
C PRO A 42 -33.25 7.88 -1.41
N ASP A 43 -33.99 7.66 -0.33
CA ASP A 43 -35.47 7.83 -0.30
C ASP A 43 -35.88 8.54 1.01
N PRO A 44 -36.23 9.85 0.94
CA PRO A 44 -36.69 10.60 2.11
C PRO A 44 -37.95 10.04 2.79
N ASN A 45 -38.70 9.14 2.11
CA ASN A 45 -39.89 8.52 2.64
C ASN A 45 -39.62 7.15 3.27
N ASP A 46 -38.38 6.63 3.20
CA ASP A 46 -38.02 5.37 3.86
C ASP A 46 -37.91 5.59 5.37
N GLN A 47 -38.84 4.98 6.11
CA GLN A 47 -38.91 5.09 7.58
C GLN A 47 -37.69 4.41 8.29
N PHE A 48 -36.97 3.54 7.61
CA PHE A 48 -35.80 2.83 8.15
C PHE A 48 -34.49 3.58 7.90
N PHE A 49 -34.41 4.45 6.89
CA PHE A 49 -33.23 5.26 6.57
C PHE A 49 -33.53 6.76 6.69
N ASN A 50 -33.82 7.21 7.88
CA ASN A 50 -34.41 8.52 8.09
C ASN A 50 -33.41 9.68 8.30
N ALA A 51 -32.10 9.51 8.04
CA ALA A 51 -31.15 10.60 8.23
C ALA A 51 -29.99 10.59 7.22
N ASN A 52 -29.66 11.74 6.68
CA ASN A 52 -28.35 12.01 6.12
C ASN A 52 -27.34 11.98 7.26
N PHE A 53 -26.29 11.15 7.10
CA PHE A 53 -25.24 11.05 8.10
C PHE A 53 -23.93 11.66 7.57
N ASN A 54 -23.37 12.59 8.32
CA ASN A 54 -22.12 13.23 8.04
C ASN A 54 -21.20 13.10 9.25
N SER A 55 -19.99 12.57 9.05
CA SER A 55 -18.99 12.55 10.11
C SER A 55 -17.63 13.01 9.61
N ILE A 56 -16.85 13.62 10.52
CA ILE A 56 -15.46 13.99 10.31
C ILE A 56 -14.64 13.26 11.37
N ASN A 57 -13.82 12.34 10.93
CA ASN A 57 -13.09 11.44 11.80
C ASN A 57 -11.58 11.74 11.71
N PRO A 58 -10.99 12.43 12.71
CA PRO A 58 -9.55 12.65 12.77
C PRO A 58 -8.83 11.31 13.00
N ASN A 59 -7.64 11.18 12.42
CA ASN A 59 -6.79 10.02 12.67
C ASN A 59 -5.32 10.38 12.54
N PHE A 60 -4.48 9.57 13.19
CA PHE A 60 -3.04 9.70 13.20
C PHE A 60 -2.42 8.37 12.81
N GLY A 61 -1.25 8.44 12.21
CA GLY A 61 -0.45 7.27 11.89
C GLY A 61 1.01 7.48 12.28
N ALA A 62 1.71 6.37 12.51
CA ALA A 62 3.14 6.38 12.76
C ALA A 62 3.80 5.19 12.06
N GLY A 63 5.08 5.36 11.72
CA GLY A 63 5.87 4.31 11.11
C GLY A 63 7.34 4.44 11.44
N PHE A 64 7.99 3.30 11.45
CA PHE A 64 9.43 3.16 11.59
C PHE A 64 9.95 2.29 10.46
N TYR A 65 11.06 2.70 9.88
CA TYR A 65 11.73 1.97 8.82
C TYR A 65 13.24 2.04 9.04
N ILE A 66 13.90 0.90 8.87
CA ILE A 66 15.36 0.79 8.88
C ILE A 66 15.81 0.01 7.66
N GLY A 67 16.89 0.43 7.04
CA GLY A 67 17.40 -0.31 5.89
C GLY A 67 18.73 0.20 5.38
N SER A 68 19.29 -0.60 4.50
CA SER A 68 20.49 -0.34 3.73
C SER A 68 20.19 -0.53 2.23
N ASN A 69 21.23 -0.52 1.41
CA ASN A 69 21.06 -0.82 -0.03
C ASN A 69 20.72 -2.29 -0.33
N ARG A 70 20.80 -3.19 0.69
CA ARG A 70 20.66 -4.64 0.52
C ARG A 70 19.51 -5.27 1.31
N TRP A 71 19.01 -4.58 2.29
CA TRP A 71 17.92 -5.07 3.12
C TRP A 71 17.15 -3.91 3.74
N TYR A 72 15.91 -4.15 4.06
CA TYR A 72 15.08 -3.23 4.82
C TYR A 72 14.07 -3.97 5.68
N ALA A 73 13.67 -3.29 6.75
CA ALA A 73 12.55 -3.70 7.58
C ALA A 73 11.79 -2.45 8.05
N GLY A 74 10.50 -2.59 8.29
CA GLY A 74 9.67 -1.51 8.77
C GLY A 74 8.41 -2.01 9.45
N ILE A 75 7.88 -1.16 10.33
CA ILE A 75 6.59 -1.34 10.97
C ILE A 75 5.80 -0.03 10.88
N SER A 76 4.50 -0.11 10.69
CA SER A 76 3.67 1.08 10.65
C SER A 76 2.23 0.78 11.03
N SER A 77 1.56 1.82 11.52
CA SER A 77 0.11 1.87 11.62
C SER A 77 -0.35 3.18 10.98
N PRO A 78 -0.93 3.14 9.76
CA PRO A 78 -1.39 4.34 9.06
C PRO A 78 -2.54 5.05 9.76
N ARG A 79 -3.29 4.32 10.60
CA ARG A 79 -4.38 4.84 11.42
C ARG A 79 -4.32 4.16 12.78
N ILE A 80 -4.22 4.95 13.85
CA ILE A 80 -4.07 4.46 15.22
C ILE A 80 -5.41 4.52 15.96
N LEU A 81 -6.29 5.46 15.59
CA LEU A 81 -7.60 5.58 16.21
C LEU A 81 -8.60 4.67 15.49
N ASN A 82 -9.35 3.88 16.28
CA ASN A 82 -10.54 3.20 15.76
C ASN A 82 -11.59 4.27 15.48
N THR A 83 -12.24 4.17 14.35
CA THR A 83 -13.28 5.12 13.95
C THR A 83 -14.60 4.38 13.88
N ASP A 84 -15.59 4.83 14.64
CA ASP A 84 -16.97 4.41 14.44
C ASP A 84 -17.57 5.27 13.32
N LEU A 85 -17.93 4.64 12.22
CA LEU A 85 -18.51 5.31 11.05
C LEU A 85 -20.02 5.50 11.18
N ASN A 86 -20.64 4.86 12.18
CA ASN A 86 -22.07 4.91 12.35
C ASN A 86 -22.44 4.96 13.85
N GLU A 87 -22.91 6.11 14.33
CA GLU A 87 -23.38 6.29 15.73
C GLU A 87 -24.76 5.64 16.00
N GLY A 88 -25.19 4.66 15.19
CA GLY A 88 -26.48 3.99 15.27
C GLY A 88 -26.43 2.57 15.84
N GLU A 89 -27.55 1.85 15.73
CA GLU A 89 -27.72 0.46 16.21
C GLU A 89 -26.77 -0.56 15.53
N PHE A 90 -26.15 -0.20 14.40
CA PHE A 90 -25.19 -1.03 13.68
C PHE A 90 -23.81 -0.40 13.76
N GLU A 91 -22.94 -0.94 14.61
CA GLU A 91 -21.55 -0.48 14.75
C GLU A 91 -20.74 -0.80 13.48
N ALA A 92 -20.38 0.23 12.72
CA ALA A 92 -19.44 0.13 11.60
C ALA A 92 -18.05 0.62 12.04
N ILE A 93 -17.35 -0.17 12.88
CA ILE A 93 -16.04 0.20 13.40
C ILE A 93 -14.95 -0.07 12.37
N GLU A 94 -14.31 0.97 11.89
CA GLU A 94 -13.07 0.86 11.14
C GLU A 94 -11.90 0.58 12.10
N ARG A 95 -11.43 -0.69 12.11
CA ARG A 95 -10.39 -1.16 13.05
C ARG A 95 -9.00 -0.80 12.57
N ASN A 96 -8.11 -0.56 13.53
CA ASN A 96 -6.69 -0.31 13.28
C ASN A 96 -6.02 -1.50 12.60
N SER A 97 -5.16 -1.18 11.65
CA SER A 97 -4.28 -2.16 11.02
C SER A 97 -2.82 -1.80 11.29
N TYR A 98 -2.04 -2.82 11.63
CA TYR A 98 -0.59 -2.74 11.80
C TYR A 98 0.08 -3.49 10.68
N TYR A 99 1.11 -2.90 10.12
CA TYR A 99 1.87 -3.46 9.01
C TYR A 99 3.31 -3.71 9.43
N ALA A 100 3.84 -4.85 9.01
CA ALA A 100 5.26 -5.12 9.03
C ALA A 100 5.73 -5.43 7.62
N ILE A 101 6.87 -4.89 7.22
CA ILE A 101 7.47 -5.10 5.89
C ILE A 101 8.93 -5.48 6.04
N GLY A 102 9.40 -6.39 5.20
CA GLY A 102 10.81 -6.73 5.10
C GLY A 102 11.19 -7.16 3.70
N GLY A 103 12.41 -6.89 3.31
CA GLY A 103 12.91 -7.29 2.01
C GLY A 103 14.42 -7.35 1.96
N LEU A 104 14.91 -8.16 1.03
CA LEU A 104 16.32 -8.38 0.76
C LEU A 104 16.61 -8.09 -0.72
N VAL A 105 17.85 -7.74 -1.03
CA VAL A 105 18.33 -7.51 -2.40
C VAL A 105 19.60 -8.30 -2.62
N PHE A 106 19.59 -9.18 -3.61
CA PHE A 106 20.71 -10.03 -4.00
C PHE A 106 21.10 -9.74 -5.45
N ASP A 107 22.36 -9.48 -5.71
CA ASP A 107 22.90 -9.48 -7.08
C ASP A 107 23.17 -10.94 -7.47
N LEU A 108 22.38 -11.49 -8.39
CA LEU A 108 22.60 -12.84 -8.94
C LEU A 108 23.68 -12.82 -10.03
N SER A 109 23.76 -11.72 -10.78
CA SER A 109 24.80 -11.45 -11.77
C SER A 109 25.00 -9.95 -11.94
N GLU A 110 25.91 -9.53 -12.82
CA GLU A 110 26.13 -8.11 -13.15
C GLU A 110 24.86 -7.43 -13.72
N THR A 111 23.95 -8.21 -14.28
CA THR A 111 22.75 -7.71 -14.96
C THR A 111 21.44 -8.13 -14.31
N THR A 112 21.49 -8.96 -13.25
CA THR A 112 20.28 -9.55 -12.65
C THR A 112 20.27 -9.35 -11.13
N ILE A 113 19.23 -8.70 -10.64
CA ILE A 113 18.97 -8.49 -9.21
C ILE A 113 17.72 -9.28 -8.81
N PHE A 114 17.80 -9.95 -7.67
CA PHE A 114 16.71 -10.68 -7.05
C PHE A 114 16.26 -9.97 -5.77
N LYS A 115 14.95 -9.72 -5.65
CA LYS A 115 14.36 -8.99 -4.52
C LYS A 115 13.14 -9.72 -3.97
N PRO A 116 13.31 -10.60 -2.97
CA PRO A 116 12.20 -11.10 -2.17
C PRO A 116 11.71 -10.05 -1.16
N THR A 117 10.40 -10.00 -0.95
CA THR A 117 9.75 -9.09 0.00
C THR A 117 8.62 -9.80 0.70
N VAL A 118 8.38 -9.45 1.96
CA VAL A 118 7.19 -9.86 2.71
C VAL A 118 6.54 -8.63 3.32
N ILE A 119 5.20 -8.59 3.22
CA ILE A 119 4.36 -7.62 3.93
C ILE A 119 3.37 -8.42 4.77
N THR A 120 3.22 -8.03 6.03
CA THR A 120 2.25 -8.63 6.95
C THR A 120 1.32 -7.55 7.45
N LYS A 121 0.02 -7.83 7.43
CA LYS A 121 -1.02 -6.97 7.98
C LYS A 121 -1.70 -7.67 9.16
N PHE A 122 -1.79 -7.00 10.27
CA PHE A 122 -2.51 -7.42 11.47
C PHE A 122 -3.65 -6.45 11.74
N THR A 123 -4.86 -6.97 11.86
CA THR A 123 -6.06 -6.19 12.21
C THR A 123 -6.78 -6.89 13.34
N ASN A 124 -7.15 -6.17 14.40
CA ASN A 124 -7.88 -6.76 15.52
C ASN A 124 -9.18 -7.40 15.05
N GLY A 125 -9.39 -8.68 15.41
CA GLY A 125 -10.59 -9.44 15.04
C GLY A 125 -10.60 -9.98 13.61
N ALA A 126 -9.46 -9.93 12.90
CA ALA A 126 -9.28 -10.56 11.60
C ALA A 126 -8.02 -11.44 11.59
N PRO A 127 -7.96 -12.50 10.77
CA PRO A 127 -6.73 -13.26 10.57
C PRO A 127 -5.61 -12.38 10.01
N ALA A 128 -4.37 -12.64 10.42
CA ALA A 128 -3.21 -11.97 9.84
C ALA A 128 -3.08 -12.30 8.35
N THR A 129 -2.79 -11.28 7.54
CA THR A 129 -2.56 -11.42 6.10
C THR A 129 -1.07 -11.36 5.81
N TYR A 130 -0.59 -12.22 4.92
CA TYR A 130 0.81 -12.28 4.50
C TYR A 130 0.89 -12.16 2.99
N ASP A 131 1.63 -11.17 2.51
CA ASP A 131 1.95 -10.97 1.09
C ASP A 131 3.43 -11.28 0.85
N PHE A 132 3.70 -12.35 0.13
CA PHE A 132 5.04 -12.71 -0.32
C PHE A 132 5.21 -12.27 -1.76
N THR A 133 6.30 -11.57 -2.05
CA THR A 133 6.62 -11.10 -3.40
C THR A 133 8.04 -11.47 -3.77
N ILE A 134 8.22 -11.94 -4.99
CA ILE A 134 9.51 -12.25 -5.59
C ILE A 134 9.64 -11.43 -6.86
N ASN A 135 10.68 -10.59 -6.93
CA ASN A 135 10.94 -9.74 -8.09
C ASN A 135 12.35 -9.95 -8.61
N PHE A 136 12.49 -9.91 -9.93
CA PHE A 136 13.76 -9.89 -10.64
C PHE A 136 13.86 -8.60 -11.45
N LEU A 137 15.01 -7.96 -11.39
CA LEU A 137 15.35 -6.83 -12.25
C LEU A 137 16.45 -7.27 -13.22
N PHE A 138 16.21 -7.08 -14.50
CA PHE A 138 17.15 -7.39 -15.58
C PHE A 138 17.65 -6.10 -16.25
N ASN A 139 18.98 -6.01 -16.42
CA ASN A 139 19.67 -4.91 -17.10
C ASN A 139 19.23 -3.51 -16.59
N GLU A 140 18.88 -3.40 -15.31
CA GLU A 140 18.38 -2.16 -14.67
C GLU A 140 17.12 -1.55 -15.35
N LYS A 141 16.44 -2.29 -16.21
CA LYS A 141 15.32 -1.79 -17.01
C LYS A 141 14.04 -2.60 -16.92
N PHE A 142 14.15 -3.89 -16.77
CA PHE A 142 13.00 -4.77 -16.85
C PHE A 142 12.78 -5.50 -15.52
N TRP A 143 11.66 -5.19 -14.86
CA TRP A 143 11.19 -5.91 -13.70
C TRP A 143 10.19 -6.98 -14.11
N VAL A 144 10.34 -8.16 -13.52
CA VAL A 144 9.36 -9.21 -13.57
C VAL A 144 9.19 -9.76 -12.16
N GLY A 145 7.94 -10.00 -11.75
CA GLY A 145 7.70 -10.49 -10.41
C GLY A 145 6.40 -11.25 -10.28
N THR A 146 6.28 -11.92 -9.16
CA THR A 146 5.08 -12.64 -8.74
C THR A 146 4.84 -12.39 -7.26
N SER A 147 3.57 -12.39 -6.88
CA SER A 147 3.14 -12.25 -5.49
C SER A 147 2.15 -13.36 -5.14
N TYR A 148 2.14 -13.72 -3.86
CA TYR A 148 1.14 -14.62 -3.31
C TYR A 148 0.66 -14.09 -1.96
N ARG A 149 -0.66 -13.88 -1.86
CA ARG A 149 -1.33 -13.45 -0.63
C ARG A 149 -1.94 -14.67 0.07
N VAL A 150 -1.65 -14.78 1.37
CA VAL A 150 -2.21 -15.82 2.26
C VAL A 150 -3.18 -15.17 3.23
N ASN A 151 -4.29 -15.82 3.50
CA ASN A 151 -5.43 -15.31 4.26
C ASN A 151 -6.04 -14.07 3.58
N ASP A 152 -7.23 -13.64 3.97
CA ASP A 152 -7.92 -12.46 3.44
C ASP A 152 -7.86 -12.36 1.89
N ALA A 153 -8.86 -12.95 1.23
CA ALA A 153 -8.95 -12.95 -0.23
C ALA A 153 -7.65 -13.40 -0.93
N SER A 154 -7.18 -14.61 -0.59
CA SER A 154 -5.97 -15.21 -1.17
C SER A 154 -5.92 -15.01 -2.68
N ASN A 155 -4.83 -14.46 -3.18
CA ASN A 155 -4.62 -14.25 -4.60
C ASN A 155 -3.19 -14.60 -5.02
N PHE A 156 -3.03 -14.86 -6.31
CA PHE A 156 -1.75 -14.96 -6.99
C PHE A 156 -1.63 -13.79 -7.95
N GLY A 157 -0.55 -13.03 -7.84
CA GLY A 157 -0.25 -11.89 -8.71
C GLY A 157 0.96 -12.15 -9.59
N ALA A 158 0.95 -11.60 -10.78
CA ALA A 158 2.10 -11.50 -11.67
C ALA A 158 2.25 -10.05 -12.14
N MET A 159 3.48 -9.56 -12.23
CA MET A 159 3.76 -8.20 -12.66
C MET A 159 4.97 -8.15 -13.59
N MET A 160 4.94 -7.20 -14.50
CA MET A 160 6.08 -6.81 -15.29
C MET A 160 6.12 -5.30 -15.46
N ASP A 161 7.31 -4.75 -15.54
CA ASP A 161 7.52 -3.31 -15.61
C ASP A 161 8.77 -3.04 -16.46
N TYR A 162 8.69 -2.08 -17.36
CA TYR A 162 9.75 -1.74 -18.27
C TYR A 162 10.06 -0.25 -18.26
N GLN A 163 11.33 0.08 -18.07
CA GLN A 163 11.85 1.44 -18.18
C GLN A 163 12.07 1.80 -19.66
N VAL A 164 11.09 2.48 -20.23
CA VAL A 164 11.10 2.88 -21.65
C VAL A 164 12.12 3.99 -21.91
N SER A 165 12.17 4.98 -21.00
CA SER A 165 13.14 6.08 -21.06
C SER A 165 13.62 6.43 -19.65
N ARG A 166 14.46 7.49 -19.52
CA ARG A 166 14.92 7.96 -18.20
C ARG A 166 13.76 8.36 -17.29
N ASP A 167 12.72 8.92 -17.87
CA ASP A 167 11.64 9.58 -17.15
C ASP A 167 10.29 8.88 -17.32
N PHE A 168 10.25 7.78 -18.11
CA PHE A 168 9.01 7.07 -18.40
C PHE A 168 9.15 5.57 -18.20
N ARG A 169 8.23 5.01 -17.43
CA ARG A 169 8.12 3.59 -17.13
C ARG A 169 6.68 3.13 -17.34
N ILE A 170 6.51 1.94 -17.92
CA ILE A 170 5.23 1.28 -18.11
C ILE A 170 5.24 -0.06 -17.38
N GLY A 171 4.18 -0.32 -16.64
CA GLY A 171 3.98 -1.58 -15.94
C GLY A 171 2.64 -2.20 -16.26
N TYR A 172 2.58 -3.51 -16.09
CA TYR A 172 1.36 -4.30 -16.16
C TYR A 172 1.33 -5.29 -15.01
N ALA A 173 0.18 -5.42 -14.38
CA ALA A 173 -0.06 -6.42 -13.36
C ALA A 173 -1.34 -7.20 -13.64
N TYR A 174 -1.36 -8.45 -13.21
CA TYR A 174 -2.51 -9.33 -13.26
C TYR A 174 -2.65 -10.05 -11.93
N ASP A 175 -3.81 -9.94 -11.30
CA ASP A 175 -4.16 -10.59 -10.05
C ASP A 175 -5.27 -11.62 -10.26
N LEU A 176 -5.00 -12.87 -9.87
CA LEU A 176 -5.94 -13.97 -9.93
C LEU A 176 -6.34 -14.38 -8.50
N PRO A 177 -7.61 -14.20 -8.10
CA PRO A 177 -8.10 -14.71 -6.83
C PRO A 177 -7.97 -16.25 -6.77
N THR A 178 -7.44 -16.74 -5.64
CA THR A 178 -7.33 -18.19 -5.37
C THR A 178 -8.32 -18.66 -4.31
N SER A 179 -9.15 -17.72 -3.80
CA SER A 179 -10.21 -17.97 -2.83
C SER A 179 -11.51 -18.47 -3.48
N SER A 180 -12.56 -18.67 -2.68
CA SER A 180 -13.89 -19.08 -3.12
C SER A 180 -14.56 -18.15 -4.15
N VAL A 181 -14.03 -16.93 -4.34
CA VAL A 181 -14.51 -15.96 -5.34
C VAL A 181 -14.03 -16.28 -6.76
N ARG A 182 -13.00 -17.12 -6.91
CA ARG A 182 -12.41 -17.47 -8.21
C ARG A 182 -13.41 -17.87 -9.31
N PRO A 183 -14.47 -18.65 -9.04
CA PRO A 183 -15.42 -19.04 -10.08
C PRO A 183 -16.23 -17.86 -10.68
N TYR A 184 -16.26 -16.72 -9.96
CA TYR A 184 -17.07 -15.55 -10.31
C TYR A 184 -16.27 -14.41 -10.92
N THR A 185 -14.94 -14.54 -11.04
CA THR A 185 -14.06 -13.49 -11.58
C THR A 185 -12.92 -14.07 -12.41
N GLY A 186 -12.63 -13.42 -13.53
CA GLY A 186 -11.47 -13.72 -14.39
C GLY A 186 -10.15 -13.14 -13.90
N GLY A 187 -10.14 -12.49 -12.73
CA GLY A 187 -8.98 -11.73 -12.23
C GLY A 187 -9.05 -10.25 -12.60
N THR A 188 -8.02 -9.51 -12.16
CA THR A 188 -7.90 -8.06 -12.37
C THR A 188 -6.68 -7.75 -13.20
N HIS A 189 -6.83 -6.86 -14.18
CA HIS A 189 -5.74 -6.38 -15.04
C HIS A 189 -5.47 -4.92 -14.71
N GLU A 190 -4.20 -4.56 -14.49
CA GLU A 190 -3.79 -3.20 -14.18
C GLU A 190 -2.67 -2.75 -15.12
N ILE A 191 -2.77 -1.52 -15.61
CA ILE A 191 -1.72 -0.85 -16.38
C ILE A 191 -1.26 0.36 -15.57
N ILE A 192 0.05 0.47 -15.37
CA ILE A 192 0.67 1.56 -14.61
C ILE A 192 1.59 2.34 -15.55
N LEU A 193 1.38 3.66 -15.60
CA LEU A 193 2.24 4.58 -16.33
C LEU A 193 2.90 5.52 -15.31
N ILE A 194 4.22 5.56 -15.28
CA ILE A 194 4.99 6.37 -14.34
C ILE A 194 5.84 7.37 -15.12
N PHE A 195 5.62 8.65 -14.84
CA PHE A 195 6.41 9.76 -15.33
C PHE A 195 7.18 10.39 -14.18
N GLU A 196 8.51 10.35 -14.26
CA GLU A 196 9.39 11.00 -13.29
C GLU A 196 9.77 12.38 -13.84
N LEU A 197 9.22 13.44 -13.26
CA LEU A 197 9.61 14.80 -13.57
C LEU A 197 10.97 15.08 -12.89
N ALA A 198 12.05 14.97 -13.64
CA ALA A 198 13.41 15.12 -13.14
C ALA A 198 13.62 16.54 -12.57
N LYS A 199 13.69 16.70 -11.25
CA LYS A 199 14.47 17.79 -10.66
C LYS A 199 15.94 17.51 -10.97
N LYS A 200 16.66 18.48 -11.57
CA LYS A 200 18.13 18.45 -11.61
C LYS A 200 18.68 18.38 -10.20
N VAL A 201 18.92 17.19 -9.70
CA VAL A 201 19.66 17.00 -8.46
C VAL A 201 21.14 17.06 -8.83
N LEU A 202 21.80 18.13 -8.38
CA LEU A 202 23.25 18.28 -8.47
C LEU A 202 23.91 17.28 -7.52
N GLY A 203 24.20 16.06 -7.98
CA GLY A 203 24.86 15.02 -7.20
C GLY A 203 24.55 13.61 -7.73
N PRO A 204 25.33 12.58 -7.36
CA PRO A 204 25.05 11.20 -7.72
C PRO A 204 23.76 10.76 -7.03
N VAL A 205 22.66 10.76 -7.76
CA VAL A 205 21.39 10.24 -7.30
C VAL A 205 21.50 8.71 -7.30
N LYS A 206 21.65 8.13 -6.13
CA LYS A 206 21.40 6.69 -5.97
C LYS A 206 19.91 6.49 -6.22
N SER A 207 19.58 5.88 -7.34
CA SER A 207 18.20 5.61 -7.71
C SER A 207 17.45 4.89 -6.58
N PRO A 208 16.28 5.37 -6.14
CA PRO A 208 15.44 4.66 -5.15
C PRO A 208 14.78 3.40 -5.73
N ARG A 209 15.21 2.91 -6.89
CA ARG A 209 14.62 1.80 -7.64
C ARG A 209 14.60 0.46 -6.89
N TYR A 210 15.35 0.33 -5.80
CA TYR A 210 15.40 -0.91 -5.04
C TYR A 210 14.46 -0.94 -3.84
N PHE A 211 13.90 0.21 -3.44
CA PHE A 211 13.06 0.33 -2.25
C PHE A 211 11.87 1.27 -2.50
#